data_c546508ec31eb557b8dccd8d52189b49
#
_entry.id   c546508ec31eb557b8dccd8d52189b49
#
_cell.length_a   1.000
_cell.length_b   1.000
_cell.length_c   1.000
_cell.angle_alpha   90.00
_cell.angle_beta   90.00
_cell.angle_gamma   90.00
#
_symmetry.space_group_name_H-M   'P 1'
#
loop_
_entity.id
_entity.type
_entity.pdbx_description
1 polymer ?
#
loop_
_entity_poly.entity_id
_entity_poly.type
_entity_poly.pdbx_seq_one_letter_code
_entity_poly.pdbx_strand_id
1 'polypeptide(L)'
;MPLLDQIPCLEGSVITADSMQCQQNACAYLTQQRGADYVIGLKGNQAGIFERAQLKLPQAFFAPQYDSGWEKGHGRLQRWQVQTKQVTPEQSGLTGCCQLVSVFRERQYLRAGKVYKEEQEYAYYVTSLHENQSSAKEIASIIRGHWGAVENGAHHRRDASMGEDKSRIAQHNQAHMMASLRNLALALYEKDKQHKEFKDSLPSWQRKMTFKKAFQLLNNKK
;
A
#
# COMPACT_ATOMS: atom_id res chain seq x y z
N MET A 1 8.49 17.21 -1.93
CA MET A 1 7.30 16.45 -1.43
C MET A 1 7.13 16.75 0.07
N PRO A 2 6.24 17.67 0.47
CA PRO A 2 6.25 18.27 1.82
C PRO A 2 6.17 17.27 2.99
N LEU A 3 5.49 16.13 2.79
CA LEU A 3 5.39 15.11 3.84
C LEU A 3 6.74 14.37 4.06
N LEU A 4 7.39 13.99 2.97
CA LEU A 4 8.67 13.26 3.05
C LEU A 4 9.83 14.17 3.47
N ASP A 5 9.70 15.50 3.29
CA ASP A 5 10.69 16.47 3.76
C ASP A 5 10.77 16.54 5.29
N GLN A 6 9.71 16.12 5.98
CA GLN A 6 9.66 16.06 7.45
C GLN A 6 10.38 14.82 8.02
N ILE A 7 10.73 13.85 7.18
CA ILE A 7 11.48 12.66 7.60
C ILE A 7 12.98 12.95 7.45
N PRO A 8 13.76 12.94 8.52
CA PRO A 8 15.17 13.39 8.49
C PRO A 8 16.04 12.60 7.50
N CYS A 9 15.90 11.28 7.46
CA CYS A 9 16.66 10.40 6.58
C CYS A 9 15.76 9.37 5.92
N LEU A 10 15.86 9.24 4.60
CA LEU A 10 15.17 8.20 3.82
C LEU A 10 16.17 7.28 3.11
N GLU A 11 17.47 7.52 3.27
CA GLU A 11 18.50 6.72 2.62
C GLU A 11 18.35 5.22 2.95
N GLY A 12 18.39 4.37 1.93
CA GLY A 12 18.20 2.93 2.05
C GLY A 12 16.77 2.47 2.38
N SER A 13 15.82 3.41 2.47
CA SER A 13 14.41 3.07 2.66
C SER A 13 13.72 2.75 1.35
N VAL A 14 12.67 1.91 1.38
CA VAL A 14 11.80 1.66 0.23
C VAL A 14 10.46 2.35 0.44
N ILE A 15 10.15 3.30 -0.42
CA ILE A 15 8.90 4.06 -0.37
C ILE A 15 7.86 3.39 -1.28
N THR A 16 6.74 3.01 -0.70
CA THR A 16 5.62 2.48 -1.48
C THR A 16 4.55 3.55 -1.67
N ALA A 17 4.00 3.63 -2.85
CA ALA A 17 2.96 4.60 -3.16
C ALA A 17 1.97 4.05 -4.20
N ASP A 18 0.81 4.66 -4.23
CA ASP A 18 -0.22 4.39 -5.21
C ASP A 18 0.16 5.01 -6.60
N SER A 19 -0.56 4.62 -7.62
CA SER A 19 -0.32 5.03 -9.01
C SER A 19 -0.39 6.54 -9.25
N MET A 20 -1.11 7.31 -8.43
CA MET A 20 -1.14 8.77 -8.52
C MET A 20 0.24 9.40 -8.28
N GLN A 21 1.07 8.74 -7.49
CA GLN A 21 2.45 9.18 -7.18
C GLN A 21 3.48 8.66 -8.19
N CYS A 22 3.07 7.89 -9.20
CA CYS A 22 3.94 7.45 -10.29
C CYS A 22 4.25 8.62 -11.23
N GLN A 23 5.08 9.56 -10.76
CA GLN A 23 5.43 10.80 -11.44
C GLN A 23 6.95 10.94 -11.54
N GLN A 24 7.43 11.47 -12.67
CA GLN A 24 8.86 11.65 -12.92
C GLN A 24 9.55 12.42 -11.79
N ASN A 25 8.96 13.54 -11.37
CA ASN A 25 9.52 14.37 -10.30
C ASN A 25 9.55 13.65 -8.94
N ALA A 26 8.54 12.81 -8.64
CA ALA A 26 8.50 12.05 -7.40
C ALA A 26 9.60 10.97 -7.39
N CYS A 27 9.77 10.25 -8.49
CA CYS A 27 10.79 9.22 -8.62
C CYS A 27 12.20 9.82 -8.57
N ALA A 28 12.43 10.93 -9.26
CA ALA A 28 13.71 11.66 -9.22
C ALA A 28 14.01 12.19 -7.81
N TYR A 29 13.03 12.75 -7.12
CA TYR A 29 13.19 13.20 -5.74
C TYR A 29 13.58 12.05 -4.81
N LEU A 30 12.91 10.91 -4.88
CA LEU A 30 13.22 9.76 -4.02
C LEU A 30 14.63 9.22 -4.29
N THR A 31 14.95 8.93 -5.54
CA THR A 31 16.21 8.26 -5.89
C THR A 31 17.43 9.19 -5.88
N GLN A 32 17.29 10.41 -6.42
CA GLN A 32 18.44 11.30 -6.63
C GLN A 32 18.68 12.26 -5.47
N GLN A 33 17.63 12.66 -4.74
CA GLN A 33 17.75 13.66 -3.67
C GLN A 33 17.70 13.05 -2.28
N ARG A 34 16.97 11.93 -2.10
CA ARG A 34 16.75 11.32 -0.79
C ARG A 34 17.45 9.96 -0.61
N GLY A 35 18.07 9.40 -1.65
CA GLY A 35 18.76 8.11 -1.59
C GLY A 35 17.83 6.94 -1.22
N ALA A 36 16.53 7.08 -1.53
CA ALA A 36 15.51 6.08 -1.24
C ALA A 36 15.11 5.32 -2.50
N ASP A 37 14.73 4.08 -2.33
CA ASP A 37 14.09 3.29 -3.38
C ASP A 37 12.58 3.46 -3.38
N TYR A 38 11.94 3.05 -4.46
CA TYR A 38 10.49 3.08 -4.56
C TYR A 38 9.90 1.79 -5.15
N VAL A 39 8.67 1.47 -4.75
CA VAL A 39 7.76 0.53 -5.41
C VAL A 39 6.42 1.21 -5.55
N ILE A 40 6.04 1.60 -6.77
CA ILE A 40 4.88 2.44 -7.05
C ILE A 40 3.94 1.72 -8.01
N GLY A 41 2.64 1.74 -7.70
CA GLY A 41 1.60 1.22 -8.58
C GLY A 41 1.60 1.94 -9.94
N LEU A 42 1.31 1.21 -11.00
CA LEU A 42 1.25 1.73 -12.37
C LEU A 42 -0.12 1.47 -12.96
N LYS A 43 -0.78 2.53 -13.43
CA LYS A 43 -2.11 2.50 -14.06
C LYS A 43 -2.16 3.43 -15.27
N GLY A 44 -3.31 3.54 -15.89
CA GLY A 44 -3.54 4.36 -17.09
C GLY A 44 -3.31 5.87 -16.95
N ASN A 45 -3.13 6.40 -15.71
CA ASN A 45 -2.69 7.78 -15.50
C ASN A 45 -1.28 8.07 -16.05
N GLN A 46 -0.48 7.00 -16.27
CA GLN A 46 0.81 7.02 -16.96
C GLN A 46 0.76 6.10 -18.19
N ALA A 47 -0.10 6.44 -19.14
CA ALA A 47 -0.46 5.58 -20.28
C ALA A 47 0.77 5.02 -21.01
N GLY A 48 1.73 5.87 -21.38
CA GLY A 48 2.90 5.42 -22.13
C GLY A 48 3.83 4.48 -21.37
N ILE A 49 3.93 4.62 -20.03
CA ILE A 49 4.71 3.70 -19.19
C ILE A 49 3.92 2.40 -18.98
N PHE A 50 2.61 2.52 -18.79
CA PHE A 50 1.71 1.39 -18.59
C PHE A 50 1.66 0.50 -19.82
N GLU A 51 1.53 1.05 -21.01
CA GLU A 51 1.59 0.32 -22.28
C GLU A 51 2.92 -0.41 -22.47
N ARG A 52 4.05 0.27 -22.17
CA ARG A 52 5.37 -0.37 -22.20
C ARG A 52 5.48 -1.54 -21.22
N ALA A 53 4.91 -1.40 -20.02
CA ALA A 53 4.88 -2.48 -19.03
C ALA A 53 4.05 -3.67 -19.54
N GLN A 54 2.89 -3.43 -20.13
CA GLN A 54 2.05 -4.48 -20.71
C GLN A 54 2.72 -5.18 -21.90
N LEU A 55 3.45 -4.45 -22.74
CA LEU A 55 4.22 -5.02 -23.84
C LEU A 55 5.40 -5.88 -23.37
N LYS A 56 6.09 -5.45 -22.32
CA LYS A 56 7.25 -6.18 -21.77
C LYS A 56 6.88 -7.34 -20.85
N LEU A 57 5.69 -7.28 -20.24
CA LEU A 57 5.13 -8.25 -19.30
C LEU A 57 3.67 -8.59 -19.71
N PRO A 58 3.46 -9.17 -20.91
CA PRO A 58 2.12 -9.44 -21.40
C PRO A 58 1.43 -10.54 -20.57
N GLN A 59 0.16 -10.35 -20.27
CA GLN A 59 -0.64 -11.30 -19.49
C GLN A 59 -0.72 -12.68 -20.15
N ALA A 60 -0.75 -12.72 -21.49
CA ALA A 60 -0.80 -13.98 -22.26
C ALA A 60 0.45 -14.85 -22.07
N PHE A 61 1.58 -14.27 -21.70
CA PHE A 61 2.86 -14.97 -21.50
C PHE A 61 3.38 -14.77 -20.06
N PHE A 62 2.45 -14.74 -19.11
CA PHE A 62 2.81 -14.55 -17.70
C PHE A 62 3.57 -15.76 -17.17
N ALA A 63 4.84 -15.52 -16.78
CA ALA A 63 5.73 -16.53 -16.23
C ALA A 63 6.22 -16.05 -14.85
N PRO A 64 5.57 -16.45 -13.74
CA PRO A 64 5.91 -15.96 -12.42
C PRO A 64 7.29 -16.46 -11.95
N GLN A 65 8.12 -15.55 -11.45
CA GLN A 65 9.35 -15.85 -10.72
C GLN A 65 9.08 -16.08 -9.23
N TYR A 66 7.91 -15.66 -8.74
CA TYR A 66 7.44 -15.93 -7.40
C TYR A 66 5.96 -16.32 -7.41
N ASP A 67 5.63 -17.35 -6.63
CA ASP A 67 4.28 -17.82 -6.38
C ASP A 67 4.12 -18.10 -4.89
N SER A 68 3.15 -17.44 -4.25
CA SER A 68 2.88 -17.66 -2.83
C SER A 68 2.25 -19.01 -2.52
N GLY A 69 1.72 -19.70 -3.54
CA GLY A 69 0.73 -20.75 -3.34
C GLY A 69 -0.59 -20.20 -2.81
N TRP A 70 -1.53 -21.10 -2.53
CA TRP A 70 -2.82 -20.74 -1.96
C TRP A 70 -2.73 -20.51 -0.45
N GLU A 71 -3.06 -19.32 -0.02
CA GLU A 71 -3.09 -18.89 1.39
C GLU A 71 -4.53 -18.70 1.85
N LYS A 72 -4.88 -19.26 3.02
CA LYS A 72 -6.20 -19.10 3.62
C LYS A 72 -6.22 -17.93 4.60
N GLY A 73 -7.16 -17.02 4.46
CA GLY A 73 -7.36 -15.91 5.38
C GLY A 73 -8.71 -15.21 5.17
N HIS A 74 -9.32 -14.75 6.24
CA HIS A 74 -10.57 -13.95 6.20
C HIS A 74 -11.70 -14.56 5.36
N GLY A 75 -11.89 -15.89 5.43
CA GLY A 75 -12.95 -16.60 4.70
C GLY A 75 -12.72 -16.77 3.20
N ARG A 76 -11.50 -16.54 2.74
CA ARG A 76 -11.10 -16.70 1.34
C ARG A 76 -9.76 -17.39 1.21
N LEU A 77 -9.51 -17.98 0.05
CA LEU A 77 -8.18 -18.37 -0.43
C LEU A 77 -7.66 -17.25 -1.32
N GLN A 78 -6.38 -16.97 -1.26
CA GLN A 78 -5.72 -16.02 -2.14
C GLN A 78 -4.36 -16.56 -2.58
N ARG A 79 -3.96 -16.19 -3.79
CA ARG A 79 -2.67 -16.54 -4.38
C ARG A 79 -2.08 -15.30 -5.04
N TRP A 80 -0.80 -15.09 -4.85
CA TRP A 80 -0.04 -14.00 -5.44
C TRP A 80 1.07 -14.56 -6.28
N GLN A 81 1.08 -14.18 -7.52
CA GLN A 81 2.14 -14.54 -8.45
C GLN A 81 2.78 -13.27 -8.99
N VAL A 82 4.10 -13.21 -9.01
CA VAL A 82 4.85 -12.01 -9.40
C VAL A 82 5.86 -12.34 -10.48
N GLN A 83 5.85 -11.53 -11.52
CA GLN A 83 6.82 -11.51 -12.59
C GLN A 83 7.51 -10.16 -12.63
N THR A 84 8.84 -10.16 -12.77
CA THR A 84 9.63 -8.95 -12.92
C THR A 84 10.40 -8.95 -14.23
N LYS A 85 10.69 -7.74 -14.74
CA LYS A 85 11.50 -7.54 -15.93
C LYS A 85 12.42 -6.37 -15.72
N GLN A 86 13.74 -6.62 -15.81
CA GLN A 86 14.73 -5.58 -15.76
C GLN A 86 14.57 -4.62 -16.94
N VAL A 87 14.71 -3.34 -16.65
CA VAL A 87 14.66 -2.24 -17.62
C VAL A 87 15.65 -1.15 -17.22
N THR A 88 15.99 -0.28 -18.16
CA THR A 88 16.67 0.97 -17.86
C THR A 88 15.68 2.11 -17.69
N PRO A 89 16.06 3.24 -17.07
CA PRO A 89 15.22 4.43 -16.97
C PRO A 89 14.72 4.91 -18.35
N GLU A 90 15.55 4.82 -19.39
CA GLU A 90 15.20 5.21 -20.76
C GLU A 90 14.15 4.25 -21.35
N GLN A 91 14.28 2.96 -21.09
CA GLN A 91 13.33 1.96 -21.56
C GLN A 91 11.98 2.04 -20.84
N SER A 92 11.99 2.37 -19.56
CA SER A 92 10.76 2.57 -18.77
C SER A 92 10.13 3.95 -19.01
N GLY A 93 10.96 4.96 -19.24
CA GLY A 93 10.59 6.36 -19.30
C GLY A 93 10.37 6.98 -17.92
N LEU A 94 10.97 6.41 -16.87
CA LEU A 94 10.81 6.89 -15.49
C LEU A 94 12.16 6.91 -14.77
N THR A 95 12.49 8.02 -14.12
CA THR A 95 13.78 8.20 -13.42
C THR A 95 14.00 7.13 -12.37
N GLY A 96 15.19 6.52 -12.41
CA GLY A 96 15.63 5.50 -11.46
C GLY A 96 14.90 4.16 -11.59
N CYS A 97 14.00 3.97 -12.54
CA CYS A 97 13.29 2.70 -12.72
C CYS A 97 14.24 1.62 -13.22
N CYS A 98 14.36 0.54 -12.45
CA CYS A 98 15.23 -0.60 -12.76
C CYS A 98 14.44 -1.86 -13.11
N GLN A 99 13.21 -2.00 -12.62
CA GLN A 99 12.36 -3.13 -12.95
C GLN A 99 10.90 -2.71 -13.17
N LEU A 100 10.27 -3.36 -14.15
CA LEU A 100 8.81 -3.44 -14.29
C LEU A 100 8.34 -4.70 -13.59
N VAL A 101 7.18 -4.62 -12.95
CA VAL A 101 6.61 -5.73 -12.17
C VAL A 101 5.17 -5.96 -12.61
N SER A 102 4.82 -7.22 -12.83
CA SER A 102 3.44 -7.67 -13.02
C SER A 102 3.05 -8.59 -11.89
N VAL A 103 1.91 -8.31 -11.28
CA VAL A 103 1.33 -9.10 -10.19
C VAL A 103 0.03 -9.69 -10.68
N PHE A 104 -0.09 -11.00 -10.67
CA PHE A 104 -1.34 -11.70 -10.85
C PHE A 104 -1.85 -12.17 -9.51
N ARG A 105 -3.06 -11.77 -9.17
CA ARG A 105 -3.70 -12.08 -7.90
C ARG A 105 -5.00 -12.82 -8.13
N GLU A 106 -5.12 -13.99 -7.51
CA GLU A 106 -6.33 -14.80 -7.51
C GLU A 106 -6.94 -14.83 -6.11
N ARG A 107 -8.26 -14.76 -6.06
CA ARG A 107 -9.03 -14.88 -4.82
C ARG A 107 -10.21 -15.80 -5.03
N GLN A 108 -10.38 -16.75 -4.13
CA GLN A 108 -11.54 -17.65 -4.08
C GLN A 108 -12.27 -17.42 -2.75
N TYR A 109 -13.52 -17.02 -2.83
CA TYR A 109 -14.36 -16.80 -1.66
C TYR A 109 -15.10 -18.08 -1.31
N LEU A 110 -15.01 -18.47 -0.03
CA LEU A 110 -15.56 -19.73 0.48
C LEU A 110 -16.83 -19.50 1.29
N ARG A 111 -17.87 -20.30 1.00
CA ARG A 111 -19.06 -20.40 1.82
C ARG A 111 -19.36 -21.87 2.08
N ALA A 112 -19.49 -22.25 3.35
CA ALA A 112 -19.66 -23.66 3.76
C ALA A 112 -18.60 -24.60 3.13
N GLY A 113 -17.35 -24.15 3.00
CA GLY A 113 -16.25 -24.94 2.42
C GLY A 113 -16.22 -25.02 0.89
N LYS A 114 -17.21 -24.44 0.20
CA LYS A 114 -17.28 -24.41 -1.27
C LYS A 114 -16.93 -23.02 -1.80
N VAL A 115 -16.22 -22.98 -2.93
CA VAL A 115 -15.96 -21.74 -3.67
C VAL A 115 -17.28 -21.26 -4.29
N TYR A 116 -17.68 -20.02 -3.99
CA TYR A 116 -18.90 -19.42 -4.56
C TYR A 116 -18.60 -18.19 -5.43
N LYS A 117 -17.38 -17.63 -5.33
CA LYS A 117 -16.94 -16.51 -6.14
C LYS A 117 -15.44 -16.58 -6.33
N GLU A 118 -14.98 -16.27 -7.54
CA GLU A 118 -13.57 -16.13 -7.89
C GLU A 118 -13.33 -14.74 -8.46
N GLU A 119 -12.15 -14.19 -8.17
CA GLU A 119 -11.68 -12.93 -8.71
C GLU A 119 -10.23 -13.08 -9.15
N GLN A 120 -9.93 -12.55 -10.32
CA GLN A 120 -8.58 -12.48 -10.88
C GLN A 120 -8.25 -11.04 -11.23
N GLU A 121 -7.04 -10.62 -10.92
CA GLU A 121 -6.61 -9.25 -11.14
C GLU A 121 -5.15 -9.22 -11.54
N TYR A 122 -4.84 -8.46 -12.60
CA TYR A 122 -3.49 -8.08 -12.96
C TYR A 122 -3.21 -6.63 -12.54
N ALA A 123 -2.10 -6.43 -11.83
CA ALA A 123 -1.63 -5.12 -11.45
C ALA A 123 -0.17 -4.95 -11.89
N TYR A 124 0.19 -3.73 -12.30
CA TYR A 124 1.54 -3.40 -12.71
C TYR A 124 2.16 -2.42 -11.75
N TYR A 125 3.48 -2.52 -11.56
CA TYR A 125 4.27 -1.65 -10.71
C TYR A 125 5.59 -1.30 -11.38
N VAL A 126 6.18 -0.22 -10.92
CA VAL A 126 7.54 0.21 -11.26
C VAL A 126 8.38 0.28 -9.99
N THR A 127 9.66 -0.06 -10.09
CA THR A 127 10.55 0.01 -8.93
C THR A 127 11.96 0.43 -9.34
N SER A 128 12.63 1.16 -8.44
CA SER A 128 14.06 1.48 -8.55
C SER A 128 14.96 0.36 -8.01
N LEU A 129 14.40 -0.61 -7.29
CA LEU A 129 15.17 -1.75 -6.79
C LEU A 129 15.74 -2.57 -7.96
N HIS A 130 17.03 -2.84 -7.91
CA HIS A 130 17.70 -3.71 -8.87
C HIS A 130 17.42 -5.19 -8.58
N GLU A 131 17.43 -6.05 -9.61
CA GLU A 131 17.24 -7.50 -9.46
C GLU A 131 18.27 -8.15 -8.53
N ASN A 132 19.49 -7.60 -8.45
CA ASN A 132 20.54 -8.05 -7.55
C ASN A 132 20.28 -7.66 -6.08
N GLN A 133 19.39 -6.71 -5.83
CA GLN A 133 19.04 -6.19 -4.50
C GLN A 133 17.70 -6.74 -4.01
N SER A 134 16.80 -7.09 -4.92
CA SER A 134 15.45 -7.53 -4.57
C SER A 134 14.90 -8.55 -5.54
N SER A 135 14.64 -9.74 -5.02
CA SER A 135 13.97 -10.82 -5.73
C SER A 135 12.47 -10.51 -5.94
N ALA A 136 11.83 -11.22 -6.86
CA ALA A 136 10.38 -11.15 -7.07
C ALA A 136 9.58 -11.43 -5.78
N LYS A 137 10.10 -12.29 -4.89
CA LYS A 137 9.51 -12.58 -3.57
C LYS A 137 9.55 -11.38 -2.63
N GLU A 138 10.66 -10.67 -2.57
CA GLU A 138 10.81 -9.48 -1.73
C GLU A 138 9.94 -8.33 -2.25
N ILE A 139 9.90 -8.11 -3.57
CA ILE A 139 9.00 -7.15 -4.21
C ILE A 139 7.54 -7.51 -3.91
N ALA A 140 7.15 -8.79 -3.99
CA ALA A 140 5.82 -9.26 -3.60
C ALA A 140 5.51 -8.92 -2.14
N SER A 141 6.47 -9.12 -1.22
CA SER A 141 6.31 -8.79 0.20
C SER A 141 6.10 -7.29 0.42
N ILE A 142 6.86 -6.43 -0.27
CA ILE A 142 6.73 -4.98 -0.21
C ILE A 142 5.34 -4.55 -0.71
N ILE A 143 4.90 -5.05 -1.87
CA ILE A 143 3.58 -4.75 -2.43
C ILE A 143 2.46 -5.21 -1.49
N ARG A 144 2.56 -6.41 -0.93
CA ARG A 144 1.59 -6.94 0.05
C ARG A 144 1.57 -6.12 1.33
N GLY A 145 2.74 -5.66 1.80
CA GLY A 145 2.87 -4.77 2.94
C GLY A 145 2.14 -3.45 2.73
N HIS A 146 2.29 -2.84 1.55
CA HIS A 146 1.55 -1.63 1.16
C HIS A 146 0.03 -1.85 1.23
N TRP A 147 -0.49 -2.90 0.59
CA TRP A 147 -1.92 -3.24 0.62
C TRP A 147 -2.43 -3.53 2.04
N GLY A 148 -1.63 -4.22 2.85
CA GLY A 148 -1.98 -4.55 4.23
C GLY A 148 -2.03 -3.33 5.15
N ALA A 149 -1.00 -2.49 5.11
CA ALA A 149 -0.85 -1.37 6.01
C ALA A 149 -1.63 -0.12 5.57
N VAL A 150 -1.60 0.21 4.28
CA VAL A 150 -2.18 1.45 3.75
C VAL A 150 -3.63 1.24 3.34
N GLU A 151 -3.88 0.36 2.36
CA GLU A 151 -5.22 0.17 1.78
C GLU A 151 -6.18 -0.49 2.78
N ASN A 152 -5.85 -1.68 3.28
CA ASN A 152 -6.72 -2.41 4.22
C ASN A 152 -6.56 -1.94 5.68
N GLY A 153 -5.48 -1.24 5.99
CA GLY A 153 -5.19 -0.72 7.32
C GLY A 153 -5.76 0.68 7.53
N ALA A 154 -4.96 1.69 7.19
CA ALA A 154 -5.28 3.08 7.51
C ALA A 154 -6.45 3.63 6.67
N HIS A 155 -6.44 3.45 5.34
CA HIS A 155 -7.47 3.99 4.45
C HIS A 155 -8.82 3.34 4.71
N HIS A 156 -8.91 2.01 4.69
CA HIS A 156 -10.17 1.32 4.96
C HIS A 156 -10.79 1.70 6.31
N ARG A 157 -9.98 1.90 7.34
CA ARG A 157 -10.50 2.32 8.66
C ARG A 157 -11.00 3.76 8.66
N ARG A 158 -10.35 4.67 7.93
CA ARG A 158 -10.81 6.04 7.79
C ARG A 158 -12.11 6.12 7.00
N ASP A 159 -12.21 5.39 5.91
CA ASP A 159 -13.37 5.41 5.02
C ASP A 159 -14.53 4.60 5.58
N ALA A 160 -14.31 3.32 5.89
CA ALA A 160 -15.37 2.45 6.35
C ALA A 160 -15.80 2.69 7.81
N SER A 161 -14.83 2.95 8.73
CA SER A 161 -15.14 3.08 10.16
C SER A 161 -15.38 4.51 10.60
N MET A 162 -14.73 5.50 9.96
CA MET A 162 -14.85 6.92 10.32
C MET A 162 -15.57 7.75 9.26
N GLY A 163 -16.02 7.15 8.15
CA GLY A 163 -16.82 7.79 7.12
C GLY A 163 -16.14 8.97 6.45
N GLU A 164 -14.83 8.92 6.21
CA GLU A 164 -14.08 10.03 5.64
C GLU A 164 -14.60 10.42 4.27
N ASP A 165 -14.81 9.45 3.38
CA ASP A 165 -15.35 9.66 2.02
C ASP A 165 -16.77 10.23 2.01
N LYS A 166 -17.52 10.05 3.10
CA LYS A 166 -18.87 10.60 3.25
C LYS A 166 -18.88 12.02 3.82
N SER A 167 -17.70 12.54 4.18
CA SER A 167 -17.58 13.88 4.75
C SER A 167 -17.90 14.95 3.70
N ARG A 168 -18.84 15.84 4.02
CA ARG A 168 -19.21 16.98 3.17
C ARG A 168 -18.57 18.30 3.61
N ILE A 169 -17.47 18.23 4.35
CA ILE A 169 -16.76 19.43 4.83
C ILE A 169 -16.04 20.05 3.64
N ALA A 170 -16.55 21.20 3.17
CA ALA A 170 -16.01 21.92 2.02
C ALA A 170 -14.88 22.89 2.37
N GLN A 171 -14.84 23.36 3.62
CA GLN A 171 -13.78 24.30 4.06
C GLN A 171 -12.46 23.56 4.29
N HIS A 172 -11.41 23.99 3.59
CA HIS A 172 -10.09 23.36 3.58
C HIS A 172 -9.51 23.16 4.99
N ASN A 173 -9.51 24.19 5.82
CA ASN A 173 -8.97 24.12 7.18
C ASN A 173 -9.76 23.15 8.07
N GLN A 174 -11.08 23.09 7.94
CA GLN A 174 -11.91 22.15 8.69
C GLN A 174 -11.69 20.71 8.21
N ALA A 175 -11.53 20.49 6.91
CA ALA A 175 -11.21 19.17 6.35
C ALA A 175 -9.86 18.67 6.89
N HIS A 176 -8.83 19.52 6.90
CA HIS A 176 -7.52 19.18 7.47
C HIS A 176 -7.59 18.89 8.98
N MET A 177 -8.33 19.68 9.74
CA MET A 177 -8.52 19.44 11.17
C MET A 177 -9.21 18.09 11.42
N MET A 178 -10.27 17.79 10.67
CA MET A 178 -10.97 16.50 10.80
C MET A 178 -10.10 15.31 10.39
N ALA A 179 -9.28 15.44 9.35
CA ALA A 179 -8.31 14.42 8.96
C ALA A 179 -7.28 14.18 10.08
N SER A 180 -6.78 15.25 10.70
CA SER A 180 -5.84 15.17 11.83
C SER A 180 -6.47 14.49 13.06
N LEU A 181 -7.72 14.81 13.37
CA LEU A 181 -8.46 14.18 14.48
C LEU A 181 -8.70 12.68 14.21
N ARG A 182 -9.02 12.28 12.96
CA ARG A 182 -9.15 10.88 12.58
C ARG A 182 -7.82 10.14 12.73
N ASN A 183 -6.72 10.75 12.28
CA ASN A 183 -5.39 10.18 12.42
C ASN A 183 -5.00 10.01 13.89
N LEU A 184 -5.31 10.99 14.75
CA LEU A 184 -5.07 10.88 16.19
C LEU A 184 -5.89 9.74 16.81
N ALA A 185 -7.16 9.61 16.45
CA ALA A 185 -8.02 8.52 16.93
C ALA A 185 -7.51 7.14 16.50
N LEU A 186 -7.00 7.01 15.27
CA LEU A 186 -6.35 5.77 14.80
C LEU A 186 -5.07 5.47 15.57
N ALA A 187 -4.22 6.48 15.79
CA ALA A 187 -2.99 6.32 16.56
C ALA A 187 -3.26 5.88 18.00
N LEU A 188 -4.28 6.43 18.64
CA LEU A 188 -4.71 6.02 19.98
C LEU A 188 -5.26 4.58 20.01
N TYR A 189 -6.02 4.19 19.00
CA TYR A 189 -6.51 2.82 18.85
C TYR A 189 -5.35 1.83 18.70
N GLU A 190 -4.39 2.10 17.82
CA GLU A 190 -3.23 1.22 17.64
C GLU A 190 -2.36 1.16 18.89
N LYS A 191 -2.14 2.29 19.56
CA LYS A 191 -1.42 2.35 20.84
C LYS A 191 -2.11 1.49 21.91
N ASP A 192 -3.43 1.61 22.08
CA ASP A 192 -4.19 0.82 23.07
C ASP A 192 -4.18 -0.67 22.71
N LYS A 193 -4.26 -1.00 21.41
CA LYS A 193 -4.20 -2.36 20.91
C LYS A 193 -2.87 -3.05 21.18
N GLN A 194 -1.75 -2.35 20.99
CA GLN A 194 -0.42 -2.86 21.28
C GLN A 194 -0.22 -3.14 22.78
N HIS A 195 -0.81 -2.30 23.65
CA HIS A 195 -0.64 -2.43 25.10
C HIS A 195 -1.50 -3.51 25.75
N LYS A 196 -2.67 -3.79 25.20
CA LYS A 196 -3.68 -4.66 25.86
C LYS A 196 -4.02 -5.93 25.10
N GLU A 197 -3.39 -6.16 23.93
CA GLU A 197 -3.67 -7.30 23.05
C GLU A 197 -5.17 -7.57 22.81
N PHE A 198 -6.00 -6.52 22.82
CA PHE A 198 -7.43 -6.69 22.65
C PHE A 198 -7.83 -6.93 21.19
N LYS A 199 -8.93 -7.66 21.00
CA LYS A 199 -9.46 -8.04 19.67
C LYS A 199 -10.59 -7.16 19.15
N ASP A 200 -10.88 -6.05 19.83
CA ASP A 200 -11.97 -5.15 19.42
C ASP A 200 -11.70 -4.52 18.04
N SER A 201 -12.72 -4.45 17.20
CA SER A 201 -12.69 -3.64 15.99
C SER A 201 -12.68 -2.15 16.35
N LEU A 202 -12.19 -1.28 15.45
CA LEU A 202 -12.18 0.17 15.68
C LEU A 202 -13.57 0.72 16.07
N PRO A 203 -14.70 0.37 15.40
CA PRO A 203 -16.03 0.84 15.82
C PRO A 203 -16.42 0.34 17.22
N SER A 204 -16.04 -0.88 17.60
CA SER A 204 -16.31 -1.40 18.95
C SER A 204 -15.52 -0.65 20.00
N TRP A 205 -14.25 -0.40 19.73
CA TRP A 205 -13.36 0.35 20.61
C TRP A 205 -13.84 1.80 20.78
N GLN A 206 -14.25 2.48 19.70
CA GLN A 206 -14.82 3.82 19.75
C GLN A 206 -16.03 3.92 20.67
N ARG A 207 -16.97 2.95 20.59
CA ARG A 207 -18.15 2.91 21.47
C ARG A 207 -17.80 2.73 22.96
N LYS A 208 -16.69 2.07 23.25
CA LYS A 208 -16.21 1.83 24.63
C LYS A 208 -15.29 2.95 25.15
N MET A 209 -14.87 3.87 24.28
CA MET A 209 -13.94 4.95 24.63
C MET A 209 -14.69 6.05 25.43
N THR A 210 -14.13 6.41 26.57
CA THR A 210 -14.57 7.57 27.36
C THR A 210 -13.50 8.65 27.31
N PHE A 211 -13.88 9.89 27.61
CA PHE A 211 -12.93 11.02 27.69
C PHE A 211 -11.76 10.70 28.65
N LYS A 212 -12.06 10.16 29.82
CA LYS A 212 -11.04 9.77 30.81
C LYS A 212 -10.04 8.76 30.26
N LYS A 213 -10.53 7.74 29.54
CA LYS A 213 -9.64 6.73 28.91
C LYS A 213 -8.79 7.33 27.78
N ALA A 214 -9.38 8.17 26.94
CA ALA A 214 -8.64 8.84 25.87
C ALA A 214 -7.54 9.73 26.44
N PHE A 215 -7.84 10.50 27.48
CA PHE A 215 -6.89 11.37 28.17
C PHE A 215 -5.74 10.56 28.81
N GLN A 216 -6.05 9.41 29.44
CA GLN A 216 -5.04 8.51 29.97
C GLN A 216 -4.10 7.98 28.88
N LEU A 217 -4.64 7.59 27.70
CA LEU A 217 -3.84 7.10 26.59
C LEU A 217 -2.91 8.19 26.02
N LEU A 218 -3.35 9.45 26.00
CA LEU A 218 -2.53 10.57 25.56
C LEU A 218 -1.37 10.84 26.52
N ASN A 219 -1.63 10.75 27.83
CA ASN A 219 -0.66 11.12 28.86
C ASN A 219 0.28 9.98 29.29
N ASN A 220 -0.02 8.72 28.96
CA ASN A 220 0.89 7.61 29.22
C ASN A 220 2.13 7.74 28.33
N LYS A 221 3.11 8.51 28.80
CA LYS A 221 4.50 8.43 28.32
C LYS A 221 5.08 7.08 28.76
N LYS A 222 5.56 6.29 27.82
CA LYS A 222 6.60 5.31 28.14
C LYS A 222 7.93 6.03 28.22
#